data_28219a1dc49b9fb3762bf772695ae04b
#
_entry.id   28219a1dc49b9fb3762bf772695ae04b
#
_cell.length_a   1.000
_cell.length_b   1.000
_cell.length_c   1.000
_cell.angle_alpha   90.00
_cell.angle_beta   90.00
_cell.angle_gamma   90.00
#
_symmetry.space_group_name_H-M   'P 1'
#
loop_
_entity.id
_entity.type
_entity.pdbx_description
1 polymer ?
#
loop_
_entity_poly.entity_id
_entity_poly.type
_entity_poly.pdbx_seq_one_letter_code
_entity_poly.pdbx_strand_id
1 'polypeptide(L)'
;MKKDLFKNLLILSICFLLSACGGGLSAGLEAYQSPDGRYGFFYPTGWTRVKVDGGPEIIYHDLINSNETLSLVISDVNKDVELDQLGTPSEVGQTLIDKVIAPEGSGRSVKLINANQREDEKHVFYDLEYELNLNEQDRHELATVVIDRGILYTFAVGTNEERWNKVEKMFNNVIQSFNFLI
;
A
#
# COMPACT_ATOMS: atom_id res chain seq x y z
N MET A 1 -21.15 11.64 -53.84
CA MET A 1 -21.17 10.32 -53.17
C MET A 1 -19.80 9.85 -52.62
N LYS A 2 -18.70 9.84 -53.38
CA LYS A 2 -17.38 9.38 -52.81
C LYS A 2 -16.78 10.31 -51.77
N LYS A 3 -16.98 11.62 -51.82
CA LYS A 3 -16.47 12.60 -50.87
C LYS A 3 -17.16 12.53 -49.49
N ASP A 4 -18.43 12.23 -49.48
CA ASP A 4 -19.22 12.14 -48.24
C ASP A 4 -18.92 10.84 -47.47
N LEU A 5 -18.66 9.76 -48.23
CA LEU A 5 -18.24 8.47 -47.63
C LEU A 5 -16.88 8.59 -46.91
N PHE A 6 -15.93 9.36 -47.50
CA PHE A 6 -14.61 9.58 -46.93
C PHE A 6 -14.67 10.46 -45.64
N LYS A 7 -15.56 11.48 -45.65
CA LYS A 7 -15.80 12.36 -44.52
C LYS A 7 -16.41 11.60 -43.33
N ASN A 8 -17.39 10.74 -43.58
CA ASN A 8 -18.04 9.92 -42.56
C ASN A 8 -17.10 8.84 -42.03
N LEU A 9 -16.22 8.27 -42.86
CA LEU A 9 -15.20 7.30 -42.44
C LEU A 9 -14.14 7.96 -41.57
N LEU A 10 -13.74 9.21 -41.88
CA LEU A 10 -12.77 9.96 -41.08
C LEU A 10 -13.35 10.35 -39.71
N ILE A 11 -14.60 10.76 -39.64
CA ILE A 11 -15.30 11.09 -38.39
C ILE A 11 -15.45 9.84 -37.49
N LEU A 12 -15.80 8.70 -38.10
CA LEU A 12 -15.91 7.44 -37.37
C LEU A 12 -14.55 6.96 -36.80
N SER A 13 -13.44 7.18 -37.55
CA SER A 13 -12.08 6.86 -37.10
C SER A 13 -11.62 7.74 -35.93
N ILE A 14 -11.99 9.02 -35.90
CA ILE A 14 -11.65 9.96 -34.83
C ILE A 14 -12.41 9.62 -33.53
N CYS A 15 -13.68 9.17 -33.64
CA CYS A 15 -14.45 8.75 -32.45
C CYS A 15 -13.87 7.50 -31.76
N PHE A 16 -13.22 6.60 -32.50
CA PHE A 16 -12.58 5.41 -31.92
C PHE A 16 -11.29 5.72 -31.14
N LEU A 17 -10.62 6.84 -31.43
CA LEU A 17 -9.39 7.24 -30.74
C LEU A 17 -9.62 7.93 -29.38
N LEU A 18 -10.87 8.32 -29.07
CA LEU A 18 -11.21 8.99 -27.82
C LEU A 18 -11.67 8.03 -26.69
N SER A 19 -11.81 6.73 -26.98
CA SER A 19 -12.25 5.73 -25.99
C SER A 19 -11.11 5.11 -25.17
N ALA A 20 -9.88 5.61 -25.25
CA ALA A 20 -8.72 5.10 -24.51
C ALA A 20 -8.45 5.83 -23.19
N CYS A 21 -9.46 6.47 -22.57
CA CYS A 21 -9.41 6.81 -21.15
C CYS A 21 -9.93 5.62 -20.34
N GLY A 22 -9.18 4.52 -20.35
CA GLY A 22 -9.34 3.48 -19.37
C GLY A 22 -8.95 4.07 -18.01
N GLY A 23 -9.93 4.41 -17.16
CA GLY A 23 -9.72 4.64 -15.74
C GLY A 23 -9.24 3.32 -15.11
N GLY A 24 -7.97 2.99 -15.34
CA GLY A 24 -7.32 1.83 -14.74
C GLY A 24 -7.20 2.01 -13.22
N LEU A 25 -6.87 0.91 -12.54
CA LEU A 25 -6.63 0.84 -11.09
C LEU A 25 -5.63 1.90 -10.55
N SER A 26 -4.90 2.58 -11.44
CA SER A 26 -3.90 3.62 -11.14
C SER A 26 -4.44 5.06 -11.20
N ALA A 27 -5.72 5.30 -11.46
CA ALA A 27 -6.26 6.66 -11.47
C ALA A 27 -6.11 7.31 -10.08
N GLY A 28 -5.35 8.42 -10.00
CA GLY A 28 -5.02 9.10 -8.74
C GLY A 28 -3.85 8.48 -7.96
N LEU A 29 -3.09 7.56 -8.58
CA LEU A 29 -1.89 6.95 -8.01
C LEU A 29 -0.66 7.21 -8.89
N GLU A 30 0.49 7.32 -8.26
CA GLU A 30 1.81 7.40 -8.88
C GLU A 30 2.62 6.15 -8.54
N ALA A 31 3.54 5.76 -9.42
CA ALA A 31 4.39 4.60 -9.21
C ALA A 31 5.70 5.00 -8.54
N TYR A 32 6.10 4.22 -7.53
CA TYR A 32 7.43 4.22 -6.96
C TYR A 32 8.17 2.95 -7.39
N GLN A 33 9.44 3.08 -7.67
CA GLN A 33 10.37 1.96 -7.85
C GLN A 33 11.60 2.20 -6.98
N SER A 34 12.07 1.17 -6.27
CA SER A 34 13.29 1.25 -5.49
C SER A 34 14.50 1.54 -6.40
N PRO A 35 15.50 2.29 -5.92
CA PRO A 35 16.69 2.65 -6.73
C PRO A 35 17.46 1.44 -7.27
N ASP A 36 17.40 0.31 -6.58
CA ASP A 36 18.02 -0.96 -6.97
C ASP A 36 17.12 -1.84 -7.86
N GLY A 37 15.91 -1.37 -8.18
CA GLY A 37 14.94 -2.07 -9.02
C GLY A 37 14.31 -3.30 -8.38
N ARG A 38 14.46 -3.51 -7.09
CA ARG A 38 14.00 -4.72 -6.40
C ARG A 38 12.48 -4.78 -6.23
N TYR A 39 11.88 -3.69 -5.78
CA TYR A 39 10.46 -3.61 -5.45
C TYR A 39 9.84 -2.31 -5.96
N GLY A 40 8.53 -2.32 -6.07
CA GLY A 40 7.76 -1.15 -6.44
C GLY A 40 6.38 -1.19 -5.79
N PHE A 41 5.74 -0.03 -5.76
CA PHE A 41 4.38 0.14 -5.28
C PHE A 41 3.75 1.41 -5.84
N PHE A 42 2.44 1.54 -5.69
CA PHE A 42 1.75 2.80 -5.97
C PHE A 42 1.54 3.60 -4.69
N TYR A 43 1.54 4.92 -4.83
CA TYR A 43 1.21 5.87 -3.77
C TYR A 43 0.27 6.95 -4.29
N PRO A 44 -0.56 7.60 -3.45
CA PRO A 44 -1.51 8.60 -3.91
C PRO A 44 -0.81 9.82 -4.53
N THR A 45 -1.34 10.29 -5.67
CA THR A 45 -0.85 11.48 -6.35
C THR A 45 -0.91 12.71 -5.45
N GLY A 46 0.19 13.49 -5.45
CA GLY A 46 0.31 14.71 -4.64
C GLY A 46 0.83 14.47 -3.22
N TRP A 47 1.04 13.22 -2.81
CA TRP A 47 1.69 12.96 -1.53
C TRP A 47 3.19 13.27 -1.60
N THR A 48 3.71 13.78 -0.50
CA THR A 48 5.10 14.22 -0.41
C THR A 48 5.94 13.24 0.37
N ARG A 49 7.10 12.88 -0.19
CA ARG A 49 8.08 12.05 0.51
C ARG A 49 8.78 12.86 1.60
N VAL A 50 8.84 12.31 2.80
CA VAL A 50 9.59 12.87 3.93
C VAL A 50 10.65 11.89 4.37
N LYS A 51 11.69 12.38 5.03
CA LYS A 51 12.74 11.56 5.63
C LYS A 51 12.74 11.81 7.13
N VAL A 52 12.77 10.71 7.89
CA VAL A 52 12.85 10.72 9.35
C VAL A 52 14.07 9.91 9.76
N ASP A 53 14.99 10.50 10.50
CA ASP A 53 16.19 9.80 10.97
C ASP A 53 15.81 8.71 11.96
N GLY A 54 16.27 7.48 11.73
CA GLY A 54 15.94 6.31 12.53
C GLY A 54 14.50 5.80 12.37
N GLY A 55 13.77 6.30 11.38
CA GLY A 55 12.41 5.89 11.05
C GLY A 55 12.35 4.91 9.87
N PRO A 56 11.15 4.73 9.29
CA PRO A 56 10.93 3.93 8.08
C PRO A 56 11.83 4.37 6.92
N GLU A 57 12.18 3.42 6.05
CA GLU A 57 12.98 3.68 4.83
C GLU A 57 12.27 4.65 3.88
N ILE A 58 10.96 4.54 3.79
CA ILE A 58 10.12 5.41 2.97
C ILE A 58 8.94 5.88 3.79
N ILE A 59 8.67 7.18 3.71
CA ILE A 59 7.45 7.79 4.25
C ILE A 59 6.92 8.76 3.21
N TYR A 60 5.63 8.64 2.89
CA TYR A 60 4.86 9.65 2.18
C TYR A 60 3.72 10.13 3.07
N HIS A 61 3.34 11.38 2.93
CA HIS A 61 2.15 11.93 3.59
C HIS A 61 1.41 12.92 2.68
N ASP A 62 0.10 13.05 2.90
CA ASP A 62 -0.72 14.07 2.29
C ASP A 62 -0.45 15.43 2.96
N LEU A 63 -0.21 16.47 2.17
CA LEU A 63 -0.01 17.83 2.68
C LEU A 63 -1.29 18.48 3.20
N ILE A 64 -2.45 18.03 2.73
CA ILE A 64 -3.77 18.57 3.13
C ILE A 64 -4.31 17.80 4.32
N ASN A 65 -4.27 16.46 4.24
CA ASN A 65 -4.72 15.57 5.30
C ASN A 65 -3.49 14.93 5.95
N SER A 66 -2.78 15.69 6.77
CA SER A 66 -1.47 15.31 7.33
C SER A 66 -1.47 13.98 8.13
N ASN A 67 -2.65 13.49 8.50
CA ASN A 67 -2.83 12.18 9.14
C ASN A 67 -2.91 11.02 8.13
N GLU A 68 -2.99 11.29 6.83
CA GLU A 68 -2.86 10.28 5.80
C GLU A 68 -1.38 10.03 5.51
N THR A 69 -0.93 8.82 5.79
CA THR A 69 0.48 8.45 5.70
C THR A 69 0.65 7.08 5.06
N LEU A 70 1.75 6.93 4.34
CA LEU A 70 2.24 5.66 3.82
C LEU A 70 3.67 5.47 4.32
N SER A 71 4.01 4.27 4.74
CA SER A 71 5.36 3.95 5.19
C SER A 71 5.83 2.59 4.69
N LEU A 72 7.13 2.46 4.50
CA LEU A 72 7.81 1.18 4.28
C LEU A 72 8.92 1.03 5.31
N VAL A 73 8.80 0.02 6.14
CA VAL A 73 9.85 -0.43 7.06
C VAL A 73 10.53 -1.65 6.46
N ILE A 74 11.86 -1.64 6.49
CA ILE A 74 12.70 -2.74 6.01
C ILE A 74 13.53 -3.22 7.20
N SER A 75 13.48 -4.51 7.49
CA SER A 75 14.18 -5.12 8.63
C SER A 75 14.86 -6.41 8.19
N ASP A 76 16.09 -6.63 8.68
CA ASP A 76 16.76 -7.89 8.45
C ASP A 76 16.12 -9.00 9.30
N VAL A 77 15.91 -10.16 8.67
CA VAL A 77 15.53 -11.41 9.35
C VAL A 77 16.55 -12.50 8.98
N ASN A 78 16.45 -13.65 9.65
CA ASN A 78 17.30 -14.77 9.26
C ASN A 78 17.00 -15.18 7.82
N LYS A 79 18.05 -15.42 7.01
CA LYS A 79 17.95 -15.69 5.57
C LYS A 79 17.13 -16.92 5.19
N ASP A 80 17.02 -17.85 6.13
CA ASP A 80 16.32 -19.13 5.93
C ASP A 80 14.88 -19.10 6.46
N VAL A 81 14.36 -17.91 6.87
CA VAL A 81 13.02 -17.76 7.41
C VAL A 81 12.08 -17.30 6.31
N GLU A 82 11.02 -18.07 6.12
CA GLU A 82 9.86 -17.69 5.28
C GLU A 82 8.76 -17.10 6.17
N LEU A 83 7.83 -16.35 5.57
CA LEU A 83 6.81 -15.61 6.32
C LEU A 83 5.88 -16.55 7.10
N ASP A 84 5.51 -17.69 6.54
CA ASP A 84 4.65 -18.70 7.15
C ASP A 84 5.29 -19.37 8.40
N GLN A 85 6.61 -19.36 8.48
CA GLN A 85 7.34 -19.85 9.66
C GLN A 85 7.28 -18.87 10.83
N LEU A 86 6.94 -17.60 10.58
CA LEU A 86 6.69 -16.61 11.64
C LEU A 86 5.30 -16.77 12.27
N GLY A 87 4.42 -17.54 11.65
CA GLY A 87 3.07 -17.82 12.10
C GLY A 87 2.01 -17.51 11.05
N THR A 88 0.76 -17.71 11.41
CA THR A 88 -0.40 -17.33 10.59
C THR A 88 -0.50 -15.81 10.43
N PRO A 89 -1.26 -15.28 9.45
CA PRO A 89 -1.48 -13.85 9.30
C PRO A 89 -1.90 -13.15 10.61
N SER A 90 -2.79 -13.78 11.38
CA SER A 90 -3.26 -13.24 12.65
C SER A 90 -2.17 -13.21 13.73
N GLU A 91 -1.32 -14.24 13.80
CA GLU A 91 -0.21 -14.29 14.77
C GLU A 91 0.87 -13.27 14.44
N VAL A 92 1.21 -13.11 13.16
CA VAL A 92 2.15 -12.08 12.70
C VAL A 92 1.55 -10.69 12.93
N GLY A 93 0.28 -10.48 12.62
CA GLY A 93 -0.44 -9.23 12.90
C GLY A 93 -0.43 -8.87 14.37
N GLN A 94 -0.68 -9.83 15.27
CA GLN A 94 -0.61 -9.61 16.72
C GLN A 94 0.83 -9.32 17.19
N THR A 95 1.82 -10.00 16.63
CA THR A 95 3.23 -9.75 16.93
C THR A 95 3.66 -8.33 16.56
N LEU A 96 3.18 -7.82 15.43
CA LEU A 96 3.41 -6.42 15.03
C LEU A 96 2.75 -5.43 16.00
N ILE A 97 1.55 -5.72 16.48
CA ILE A 97 0.91 -4.90 17.53
C ILE A 97 1.84 -4.85 18.76
N ASP A 98 2.19 -5.99 19.29
CA ASP A 98 2.89 -6.10 20.59
C ASP A 98 4.32 -5.55 20.55
N LYS A 99 5.00 -5.63 19.39
CA LYS A 99 6.42 -5.27 19.28
C LYS A 99 6.67 -3.91 18.62
N VAL A 100 5.77 -3.46 17.74
CA VAL A 100 6.03 -2.31 16.87
C VAL A 100 4.98 -1.21 17.05
N ILE A 101 3.69 -1.55 16.94
CA ILE A 101 2.64 -0.52 16.84
C ILE A 101 2.25 -0.01 18.23
N ALA A 102 2.01 -0.92 19.18
CA ALA A 102 1.58 -0.63 20.54
C ALA A 102 2.35 -1.45 21.58
N PRO A 103 3.69 -1.30 21.66
CA PRO A 103 4.47 -2.02 22.67
C PRO A 103 4.02 -1.63 24.08
N GLU A 104 4.28 -2.51 25.03
CA GLU A 104 3.93 -2.30 26.43
C GLU A 104 4.42 -0.94 26.93
N GLY A 105 3.56 -0.20 27.60
CA GLY A 105 3.85 1.14 28.10
C GLY A 105 3.74 2.27 27.07
N SER A 106 3.43 1.99 25.81
CA SER A 106 3.26 3.03 24.77
C SER A 106 2.04 3.92 24.96
N GLY A 107 1.05 3.48 25.74
CA GLY A 107 -0.25 4.15 25.89
C GLY A 107 -1.16 4.04 24.66
N ARG A 108 -0.77 3.23 23.67
CA ARG A 108 -1.55 2.98 22.44
C ARG A 108 -2.41 1.75 22.61
N SER A 109 -3.58 1.75 21.97
CA SER A 109 -4.44 0.57 21.86
C SER A 109 -4.65 0.24 20.39
N VAL A 110 -4.50 -1.02 20.03
CA VAL A 110 -4.62 -1.50 18.64
C VAL A 110 -5.44 -2.77 18.62
N LYS A 111 -6.31 -2.88 17.63
CA LYS A 111 -7.11 -4.05 17.35
C LYS A 111 -6.84 -4.50 15.92
N LEU A 112 -6.47 -5.77 15.76
CA LEU A 112 -6.42 -6.43 14.45
C LEU A 112 -7.86 -6.70 14.00
N ILE A 113 -8.29 -6.08 12.89
CA ILE A 113 -9.64 -6.22 12.33
C ILE A 113 -9.69 -7.39 11.38
N ASN A 114 -8.67 -7.48 10.51
CA ASN A 114 -8.60 -8.48 9.47
C ASN A 114 -7.15 -8.91 9.23
N ALA A 115 -6.96 -10.16 8.83
CA ALA A 115 -5.66 -10.73 8.50
C ALA A 115 -5.83 -11.81 7.44
N ASN A 116 -5.34 -11.53 6.25
CA ASN A 116 -5.47 -12.42 5.10
C ASN A 116 -4.11 -12.75 4.51
N GLN A 117 -4.02 -13.90 3.86
CA GLN A 117 -2.87 -14.29 3.05
C GLN A 117 -3.20 -14.10 1.58
N ARG A 118 -2.26 -13.58 0.83
CA ARG A 118 -2.22 -13.63 -0.64
C ARG A 118 -0.86 -14.12 -1.11
N GLU A 119 -0.80 -14.62 -2.31
CA GLU A 119 0.41 -15.20 -2.89
C GLU A 119 0.60 -14.69 -4.32
N ASP A 120 1.85 -14.50 -4.70
CA ASP A 120 2.26 -14.45 -6.09
C ASP A 120 3.07 -15.73 -6.45
N GLU A 121 3.75 -15.75 -7.59
CA GLU A 121 4.52 -16.94 -8.04
C GLU A 121 5.68 -17.31 -7.09
N LYS A 122 6.15 -16.39 -6.26
CA LYS A 122 7.39 -16.54 -5.47
C LYS A 122 7.23 -16.18 -3.99
N HIS A 123 6.21 -15.40 -3.63
CA HIS A 123 6.12 -14.79 -2.30
C HIS A 123 4.75 -14.99 -1.68
N VAL A 124 4.77 -15.15 -0.36
CA VAL A 124 3.59 -15.09 0.50
C VAL A 124 3.54 -13.71 1.14
N PHE A 125 2.38 -13.06 1.05
CA PHE A 125 2.10 -11.76 1.67
C PHE A 125 1.01 -11.92 2.71
N TYR A 126 1.11 -11.21 3.82
CA TYR A 126 0.05 -11.07 4.80
C TYR A 126 -0.50 -9.65 4.76
N ASP A 127 -1.76 -9.52 4.35
CA ASP A 127 -2.49 -8.27 4.33
C ASP A 127 -3.28 -8.13 5.62
N LEU A 128 -2.99 -7.09 6.37
CA LEU A 128 -3.43 -6.85 7.75
C LEU A 128 -4.20 -5.53 7.81
N GLU A 129 -5.24 -5.49 8.65
CA GLU A 129 -6.07 -4.31 8.86
C GLU A 129 -6.21 -4.04 10.35
N TYR A 130 -5.98 -2.79 10.75
CA TYR A 130 -5.93 -2.37 12.14
C TYR A 130 -6.82 -1.16 12.41
N GLU A 131 -7.51 -1.18 13.56
CA GLU A 131 -8.01 0.01 14.25
C GLU A 131 -7.03 0.39 15.36
N LEU A 132 -6.57 1.64 15.37
CA LEU A 132 -5.61 2.14 16.35
C LEU A 132 -6.22 3.31 17.12
N ASN A 133 -6.07 3.29 18.44
CA ASN A 133 -6.31 4.46 19.28
C ASN A 133 -4.96 5.02 19.75
N LEU A 134 -4.62 6.20 19.28
CA LEU A 134 -3.37 6.90 19.55
C LEU A 134 -3.64 8.14 20.41
N ASN A 135 -3.97 7.96 21.71
CA ASN A 135 -4.09 9.06 22.69
C ASN A 135 -5.00 10.23 22.25
N GLU A 136 -6.23 9.99 21.80
CA GLU A 136 -7.24 10.95 21.34
C GLU A 136 -7.49 10.94 19.82
N GLN A 137 -6.76 10.15 19.05
CA GLN A 137 -7.00 9.98 17.62
C GLN A 137 -7.22 8.53 17.26
N ASP A 138 -8.41 8.22 16.74
CA ASP A 138 -8.69 6.94 16.15
C ASP A 138 -8.17 6.91 14.71
N ARG A 139 -7.40 5.89 14.40
CA ARG A 139 -6.82 5.65 13.07
C ARG A 139 -7.24 4.30 12.52
N HIS A 140 -7.29 4.24 11.21
CA HIS A 140 -7.42 3.00 10.45
C HIS A 140 -6.17 2.81 9.59
N GLU A 141 -5.61 1.61 9.61
CA GLU A 141 -4.37 1.30 8.89
C GLU A 141 -4.46 -0.06 8.20
N LEU A 142 -4.01 -0.09 6.95
CA LEU A 142 -3.74 -1.32 6.22
C LEU A 142 -2.23 -1.52 6.15
N ALA A 143 -1.80 -2.76 6.27
CA ALA A 143 -0.41 -3.13 6.07
C ALA A 143 -0.30 -4.41 5.23
N THR A 144 0.76 -4.52 4.43
CA THR A 144 1.20 -5.79 3.85
C THR A 144 2.59 -6.13 4.36
N VAL A 145 2.78 -7.39 4.70
CA VAL A 145 4.03 -7.94 5.23
C VAL A 145 4.50 -9.04 4.30
N VAL A 146 5.78 -9.02 3.94
CA VAL A 146 6.38 -10.04 3.08
C VAL A 146 7.87 -10.19 3.40
N ILE A 147 8.40 -11.41 3.23
CA ILE A 147 9.84 -11.68 3.30
C ILE A 147 10.37 -11.96 1.89
N ASP A 148 11.47 -11.31 1.52
CA ASP A 148 12.26 -11.64 0.34
C ASP A 148 13.74 -11.68 0.70
N ARG A 149 14.39 -12.81 0.48
CA ARG A 149 15.85 -13.01 0.66
C ARG A 149 16.38 -12.56 2.02
N GLY A 150 15.67 -12.90 3.10
CA GLY A 150 16.06 -12.57 4.47
C GLY A 150 15.81 -11.13 4.87
N ILE A 151 14.95 -10.44 4.15
CA ILE A 151 14.51 -9.09 4.43
C ILE A 151 12.99 -9.08 4.61
N LEU A 152 12.54 -8.58 5.75
CA LEU A 152 11.13 -8.35 6.05
C LEU A 152 10.75 -6.94 5.61
N TYR A 153 9.76 -6.85 4.75
CA TYR A 153 9.13 -5.60 4.30
C TYR A 153 7.78 -5.47 4.99
N THR A 154 7.58 -4.34 5.67
CA THR A 154 6.27 -3.95 6.21
C THR A 154 5.86 -2.65 5.54
N PHE A 155 4.89 -2.75 4.64
CA PHE A 155 4.37 -1.62 3.86
C PHE A 155 2.98 -1.29 4.38
N ALA A 156 2.77 -0.05 4.85
CA ALA A 156 1.55 0.36 5.50
C ALA A 156 1.03 1.70 4.97
N VAL A 157 -0.30 1.86 4.99
CA VAL A 157 -0.98 3.12 4.69
C VAL A 157 -2.13 3.31 5.68
N GLY A 158 -2.28 4.53 6.20
CA GLY A 158 -3.30 4.79 7.21
C GLY A 158 -3.83 6.23 7.19
N THR A 159 -5.00 6.39 7.80
CA THR A 159 -5.72 7.66 7.94
C THR A 159 -6.46 7.70 9.28
N ASN A 160 -7.08 8.83 9.62
CA ASN A 160 -8.04 8.88 10.72
C ASN A 160 -9.30 8.07 10.39
N GLU A 161 -9.89 7.42 11.40
CA GLU A 161 -11.09 6.59 11.24
C GLU A 161 -12.23 7.31 10.53
N GLU A 162 -12.45 8.60 10.85
CA GLU A 162 -13.51 9.41 10.21
C GLU A 162 -13.37 9.54 8.68
N ARG A 163 -12.17 9.34 8.16
CA ARG A 163 -11.87 9.44 6.73
C ARG A 163 -11.82 8.09 6.03
N TRP A 164 -11.77 7.01 6.78
CA TRP A 164 -11.58 5.66 6.27
C TRP A 164 -12.49 5.33 5.08
N ASN A 165 -13.78 5.50 5.23
CA ASN A 165 -14.77 5.24 4.17
C ASN A 165 -14.53 6.00 2.85
N LYS A 166 -13.76 7.09 2.87
CA LYS A 166 -13.47 7.90 1.68
C LYS A 166 -12.25 7.38 0.91
N VAL A 167 -11.31 6.77 1.61
CA VAL A 167 -10.01 6.37 1.07
C VAL A 167 -9.80 4.86 1.02
N GLU A 168 -10.63 4.07 1.66
CA GLU A 168 -10.54 2.62 1.77
C GLU A 168 -10.20 1.93 0.44
N LYS A 169 -10.98 2.21 -0.61
CA LYS A 169 -10.73 1.61 -1.94
C LYS A 169 -9.37 1.98 -2.52
N MET A 170 -8.95 3.23 -2.36
CA MET A 170 -7.65 3.70 -2.81
C MET A 170 -6.52 3.05 -2.01
N PHE A 171 -6.66 2.98 -0.70
CA PHE A 171 -5.65 2.37 0.18
C PHE A 171 -5.52 0.86 -0.03
N ASN A 172 -6.61 0.16 -0.29
CA ASN A 172 -6.57 -1.24 -0.71
C ASN A 172 -5.76 -1.41 -2.01
N ASN A 173 -5.97 -0.54 -3.01
CA ASN A 173 -5.18 -0.58 -4.25
C ASN A 173 -3.69 -0.28 -3.99
N VAL A 174 -3.38 0.64 -3.07
CA VAL A 174 -2.00 0.94 -2.66
C VAL A 174 -1.36 -0.28 -2.03
N ILE A 175 -1.97 -0.90 -1.03
CA ILE A 175 -1.43 -2.07 -0.33
C ILE A 175 -1.21 -3.25 -1.29
N GLN A 176 -2.18 -3.53 -2.14
CA GLN A 176 -2.09 -4.63 -3.12
C GLN A 176 -1.09 -4.38 -4.24
N SER A 177 -0.65 -3.13 -4.41
CA SER A 177 0.32 -2.77 -5.45
C SER A 177 1.76 -3.09 -5.09
N PHE A 178 2.07 -3.34 -3.80
CA PHE A 178 3.42 -3.71 -3.40
C PHE A 178 3.83 -5.05 -4.02
N ASN A 179 4.90 -5.04 -4.80
CA ASN A 179 5.42 -6.22 -5.46
C ASN A 179 6.95 -6.17 -5.64
N PHE A 180 7.56 -7.32 -5.88
CA PHE A 180 8.95 -7.44 -6.31
C PHE A 180 9.04 -7.41 -7.85
N LEU A 181 10.08 -6.76 -8.37
CA LEU A 181 10.25 -6.50 -9.80
C LEU A 181 11.27 -7.44 -10.44
N ILE A 182 12.05 -8.19 -9.63
CA ILE A 182 13.13 -9.10 -10.06
C ILE A 182 13.13 -10.39 -9.23
#